data_1d6391bfd3139b50f1dcfca25370be97
#
_entry.id   1d6391bfd3139b50f1dcfca25370be97
#
_cell.length_a   1.000
_cell.length_b   1.000
_cell.length_c   1.000
_cell.angle_alpha   90.00
_cell.angle_beta   90.00
_cell.angle_gamma   90.00
#
_symmetry.space_group_name_H-M   'P 1'
#
loop_
_entity.id
_entity.type
_entity.pdbx_description
1 polymer ?
#
loop_
_entity_poly.entity_id
_entity_poly.type
_entity_poly.pdbx_seq_one_letter_code
_entity_poly.pdbx_strand_id
1 'polypeptide(L)'
;MAKKNFLYPADWVKTKPYMAVDSVDIYYTGIANRIYDILKETKLDAIFNTPHSMRTAVMSITGWFEDVISQNGIWQAFTNECEQMYGKKLPFFPLGDNYYPDEINQEDIQFLLWHNLQTVTRTQRIINPTSPVLMLAAEFIYHMLEDEYETAPENERLHQFIYASVDKEVACAHYVEVATWFHYKSFINIENFDEFMTVNGEFMQNAHDDPQQLEAVSWGMYVTMMLKGHRSLLALTTPEWLSRLAKGNDALKLWKDVKVRKASCYLVESIADGLLTFNDLVEGDTITLKAENLDFPTKDFVAGTTTVICEFVKFDKQLHRVGTIAVNDMGENVELYVAQEKENRSDKNQKAIHKAFLKAADNKYVMFFKDKAATEEFLTEKMGYHFAQGVKLPEFKTDRNIMLMASPKTGLTVQPGFLSCLNAEHNPYFSKEDAAKNTLPVIARANAIPYDIICHMLDDGMLSEATFSGSDNAVENKKLAQDNLPFIVDYYYHNNRTK
;
A
#
# COMPACT_ATOMS: atom_id res chain seq x y z
N MET A 1 35.26 -26.78 -5.83
CA MET A 1 33.86 -26.82 -6.23
C MET A 1 33.49 -25.43 -6.74
N ALA A 2 32.84 -25.30 -7.91
CA ALA A 2 32.36 -24.01 -8.37
C ALA A 2 31.31 -23.47 -7.37
N LYS A 3 31.44 -22.20 -6.96
CA LYS A 3 30.50 -21.55 -6.06
C LYS A 3 29.11 -21.57 -6.74
N LYS A 4 28.12 -22.19 -6.11
CA LYS A 4 26.74 -22.21 -6.66
C LYS A 4 26.14 -20.82 -6.54
N ASN A 5 25.75 -20.23 -7.66
CA ASN A 5 25.09 -18.93 -7.66
C ASN A 5 23.77 -19.01 -6.86
N PHE A 6 23.45 -17.94 -6.13
CA PHE A 6 22.18 -17.79 -5.42
C PHE A 6 21.05 -17.41 -6.36
N LEU A 7 21.31 -16.50 -7.32
CA LEU A 7 20.42 -16.06 -8.36
C LEU A 7 20.98 -16.38 -9.75
N TYR A 8 20.09 -16.71 -10.67
CA TYR A 8 20.39 -16.91 -12.09
C TYR A 8 19.69 -15.83 -12.93
N PRO A 9 20.17 -15.53 -14.15
CA PRO A 9 19.53 -14.52 -15.02
C PRO A 9 18.04 -14.78 -15.28
N ALA A 10 17.63 -16.04 -15.35
CA ALA A 10 16.23 -16.44 -15.46
C ALA A 10 15.37 -16.06 -14.22
N ASP A 11 15.99 -15.91 -13.03
CA ASP A 11 15.29 -15.41 -11.85
C ASP A 11 15.21 -13.88 -11.87
N TRP A 12 16.27 -13.21 -12.30
CA TRP A 12 16.33 -11.75 -12.42
C TRP A 12 15.28 -11.22 -13.40
N VAL A 13 15.20 -11.84 -14.59
CA VAL A 13 14.24 -11.43 -15.64
C VAL A 13 12.78 -11.54 -15.22
N LYS A 14 12.44 -12.33 -14.18
CA LYS A 14 11.08 -12.38 -13.62
C LYS A 14 10.61 -11.04 -13.03
N THR A 15 11.56 -10.17 -12.64
CA THR A 15 11.26 -8.80 -12.17
C THR A 15 11.06 -7.80 -13.31
N LYS A 16 11.23 -8.22 -14.56
CA LYS A 16 11.18 -7.36 -15.74
C LYS A 16 9.85 -7.50 -16.48
N PRO A 17 9.49 -6.51 -17.31
CA PRO A 17 8.32 -6.62 -18.19
C PRO A 17 8.55 -7.54 -19.42
N TYR A 18 9.76 -8.03 -19.60
CA TYR A 18 10.15 -8.92 -20.69
C TYR A 18 10.67 -10.26 -20.15
N MET A 19 10.76 -11.27 -21.02
CA MET A 19 11.14 -12.65 -20.63
C MET A 19 12.50 -13.08 -21.17
N ALA A 20 12.99 -12.45 -22.22
CA ALA A 20 14.27 -12.83 -22.84
C ALA A 20 15.44 -12.20 -22.07
N VAL A 21 16.36 -13.05 -21.63
CA VAL A 21 17.61 -12.64 -20.95
C VAL A 21 18.58 -12.04 -21.97
N ASP A 22 19.23 -10.93 -21.61
CA ASP A 22 20.32 -10.35 -22.37
C ASP A 22 21.58 -10.12 -21.52
N SER A 23 22.58 -9.42 -22.06
CA SER A 23 23.86 -9.16 -21.37
C SER A 23 23.70 -8.25 -20.15
N VAL A 24 22.73 -7.33 -20.18
CA VAL A 24 22.43 -6.41 -19.07
C VAL A 24 21.85 -7.20 -17.89
N ASP A 25 20.92 -8.13 -18.16
CA ASP A 25 20.35 -9.01 -17.13
C ASP A 25 21.39 -9.91 -16.50
N ILE A 26 22.36 -10.39 -17.27
CA ILE A 26 23.50 -11.20 -16.76
C ILE A 26 24.36 -10.35 -15.83
N TYR A 27 24.66 -9.11 -16.20
CA TYR A 27 25.44 -8.17 -15.40
C TYR A 27 24.77 -7.93 -14.04
N TYR A 28 23.50 -7.50 -14.02
CA TYR A 28 22.79 -7.22 -12.78
C TYR A 28 22.55 -8.47 -11.93
N THR A 29 22.42 -9.64 -12.54
CA THR A 29 22.44 -10.92 -11.78
C THR A 29 23.77 -11.13 -11.07
N GLY A 30 24.88 -10.71 -11.67
CA GLY A 30 26.22 -10.73 -11.05
C GLY A 30 26.27 -9.80 -9.82
N ILE A 31 25.78 -8.56 -9.94
CA ILE A 31 25.65 -7.61 -8.82
C ILE A 31 24.80 -8.20 -7.70
N ALA A 32 23.64 -8.76 -8.02
CA ALA A 32 22.73 -9.38 -7.05
C ALA A 32 23.42 -10.49 -6.24
N ASN A 33 24.22 -11.35 -6.89
CA ASN A 33 24.97 -12.40 -6.18
C ASN A 33 26.08 -11.83 -5.28
N ARG A 34 26.72 -10.70 -5.64
CA ARG A 34 27.69 -10.01 -4.77
C ARG A 34 27.01 -9.39 -3.54
N ILE A 35 25.85 -8.73 -3.72
CA ILE A 35 25.05 -8.22 -2.59
C ILE A 35 24.67 -9.36 -1.64
N TYR A 36 24.22 -10.50 -2.18
CA TYR A 36 23.92 -11.69 -1.37
C TYR A 36 25.10 -12.16 -0.51
N ASP A 37 26.30 -12.19 -1.09
CA ASP A 37 27.50 -12.57 -0.34
C ASP A 37 27.79 -11.59 0.80
N ILE A 38 27.67 -10.27 0.57
CA ILE A 38 27.83 -9.23 1.60
C ILE A 38 26.79 -9.42 2.72
N LEU A 39 25.51 -9.65 2.38
CA LEU A 39 24.50 -9.88 3.41
C LEU A 39 24.77 -11.11 4.27
N LYS A 40 25.42 -12.14 3.73
CA LYS A 40 25.88 -13.30 4.49
C LYS A 40 27.08 -12.97 5.38
N GLU A 41 28.07 -12.25 4.87
CA GLU A 41 29.26 -11.84 5.62
C GLU A 41 28.90 -10.96 6.81
N THR A 42 27.92 -10.08 6.64
CA THR A 42 27.37 -9.20 7.69
C THR A 42 26.35 -9.91 8.60
N LYS A 43 26.05 -11.19 8.34
CA LYS A 43 25.09 -12.03 9.11
C LYS A 43 23.65 -11.54 9.09
N LEU A 44 23.27 -10.71 8.12
CA LEU A 44 21.88 -10.31 7.91
C LEU A 44 21.02 -11.48 7.41
N ASP A 45 21.60 -12.49 6.81
CA ASP A 45 20.93 -13.73 6.41
C ASP A 45 20.19 -14.41 7.58
N ALA A 46 20.72 -14.32 8.80
CA ALA A 46 20.07 -14.84 10.00
C ALA A 46 18.77 -14.08 10.36
N ILE A 47 18.67 -12.79 9.98
CA ILE A 47 17.49 -11.95 10.26
C ILE A 47 16.42 -12.14 9.16
N PHE A 48 16.83 -12.29 7.91
CA PHE A 48 15.93 -12.55 6.79
C PHE A 48 15.19 -13.91 6.88
N ASN A 49 15.68 -14.84 7.69
CA ASN A 49 15.05 -16.13 8.05
C ASN A 49 14.77 -17.11 6.90
N THR A 50 14.58 -16.65 5.66
CA THR A 50 14.29 -17.52 4.51
C THR A 50 15.11 -17.15 3.28
N PRO A 51 15.42 -18.12 2.40
CA PRO A 51 16.06 -17.83 1.13
C PRO A 51 15.22 -16.90 0.23
N HIS A 52 13.89 -16.95 0.37
CA HIS A 52 12.97 -16.12 -0.39
C HIS A 52 13.10 -14.65 0.00
N SER A 53 12.97 -14.32 1.29
CA SER A 53 13.10 -12.95 1.78
C SER A 53 14.46 -12.34 1.50
N MET A 54 15.51 -13.15 1.59
CA MET A 54 16.86 -12.75 1.20
C MET A 54 16.95 -12.41 -0.29
N ARG A 55 16.27 -13.21 -1.14
CA ARG A 55 16.18 -12.97 -2.58
C ARG A 55 15.46 -11.66 -2.88
N THR A 56 14.33 -11.41 -2.23
CA THR A 56 13.55 -10.16 -2.38
C THR A 56 14.42 -8.94 -2.05
N ALA A 57 15.14 -8.96 -0.91
CA ALA A 57 16.02 -7.87 -0.52
C ALA A 57 17.16 -7.62 -1.53
N VAL A 58 17.83 -8.70 -1.96
CA VAL A 58 18.90 -8.61 -2.96
C VAL A 58 18.38 -8.05 -4.29
N MET A 59 17.22 -8.52 -4.75
CA MET A 59 16.59 -8.05 -5.99
C MET A 59 16.13 -6.59 -5.87
N SER A 60 15.63 -6.18 -4.71
CA SER A 60 15.21 -4.79 -4.45
C SER A 60 16.40 -3.82 -4.53
N ILE A 61 17.50 -4.11 -3.83
CA ILE A 61 18.69 -3.25 -3.86
C ILE A 61 19.34 -3.22 -5.25
N THR A 62 19.43 -4.38 -5.91
CA THR A 62 19.96 -4.44 -7.29
C THR A 62 19.08 -3.66 -8.26
N GLY A 63 17.75 -3.74 -8.12
CA GLY A 63 16.81 -3.00 -8.96
C GLY A 63 16.86 -1.49 -8.71
N TRP A 64 17.12 -1.06 -7.48
CA TRP A 64 17.42 0.34 -7.17
C TRP A 64 18.69 0.82 -7.87
N PHE A 65 19.78 0.03 -7.83
CA PHE A 65 21.01 0.36 -8.54
C PHE A 65 20.79 0.46 -10.04
N GLU A 66 20.05 -0.48 -10.64
CA GLU A 66 19.65 -0.43 -12.04
C GLU A 66 18.79 0.81 -12.36
N ASP A 67 17.89 1.22 -11.46
CA ASP A 67 17.06 2.43 -11.61
C ASP A 67 17.91 3.70 -11.68
N VAL A 68 18.90 3.82 -10.80
CA VAL A 68 19.85 4.94 -10.76
C VAL A 68 20.69 4.97 -12.04
N ILE A 69 21.31 3.85 -12.41
CA ILE A 69 22.16 3.78 -13.63
C ILE A 69 21.37 4.06 -14.90
N SER A 70 20.16 3.48 -15.01
CA SER A 70 19.31 3.59 -16.21
C SER A 70 18.44 4.85 -16.21
N GLN A 71 18.55 5.72 -15.20
CA GLN A 71 17.81 6.95 -15.05
C GLN A 71 16.28 6.76 -15.21
N ASN A 72 15.75 5.66 -14.67
CA ASN A 72 14.31 5.41 -14.71
C ASN A 72 13.53 6.33 -13.75
N GLY A 73 14.20 6.88 -12.72
CA GLY A 73 13.70 7.95 -11.86
C GLY A 73 12.66 7.49 -10.82
N ILE A 74 12.50 6.20 -10.58
CA ILE A 74 11.57 5.68 -9.57
C ILE A 74 12.00 6.11 -8.18
N TRP A 75 13.29 5.96 -7.86
CA TRP A 75 13.83 6.39 -6.58
C TRP A 75 13.78 7.90 -6.39
N GLN A 76 14.09 8.66 -7.44
CA GLN A 76 13.96 10.11 -7.44
C GLN A 76 12.50 10.56 -7.20
N ALA A 77 11.52 9.88 -7.79
CA ALA A 77 10.11 10.16 -7.52
C ALA A 77 9.73 9.86 -6.06
N PHE A 78 10.26 8.78 -5.48
CA PHE A 78 10.08 8.45 -4.06
C PHE A 78 10.62 9.54 -3.14
N THR A 79 11.88 9.94 -3.31
CA THR A 79 12.52 10.94 -2.45
C THR A 79 11.87 12.32 -2.57
N ASN A 80 11.48 12.72 -3.79
CA ASN A 80 10.76 13.96 -4.03
C ASN A 80 9.39 13.98 -3.35
N GLU A 81 8.67 12.86 -3.37
CA GLU A 81 7.37 12.78 -2.72
C GLU A 81 7.51 12.70 -1.18
N CYS A 82 8.55 12.01 -0.67
CA CYS A 82 8.89 12.05 0.75
C CYS A 82 9.13 13.48 1.23
N GLU A 83 9.87 14.28 0.48
CA GLU A 83 10.11 15.68 0.82
C GLU A 83 8.82 16.50 0.87
N GLN A 84 7.90 16.27 -0.07
CA GLN A 84 6.61 16.93 -0.09
C GLN A 84 5.67 16.49 1.06
N MET A 85 5.66 15.21 1.40
CA MET A 85 4.75 14.66 2.41
C MET A 85 5.28 14.82 3.84
N TYR A 86 6.59 14.68 4.03
CA TYR A 86 7.20 14.57 5.36
C TYR A 86 8.27 15.63 5.63
N GLY A 87 8.58 16.50 4.66
CA GLY A 87 9.60 17.53 4.77
C GLY A 87 11.04 16.98 4.77
N LYS A 88 11.25 15.75 4.32
CA LYS A 88 12.54 15.05 4.26
C LYS A 88 12.62 14.20 3.00
N LYS A 89 13.74 14.28 2.27
CA LYS A 89 13.96 13.44 1.07
C LYS A 89 13.99 11.95 1.40
N LEU A 90 14.57 11.58 2.53
CA LEU A 90 14.63 10.19 2.98
C LEU A 90 14.23 10.11 4.45
N PRO A 91 13.20 9.32 4.82
CA PRO A 91 12.86 9.10 6.22
C PRO A 91 14.03 8.51 7.00
N PHE A 92 14.12 8.86 8.28
CA PHE A 92 15.13 8.40 9.24
C PHE A 92 16.54 8.97 9.09
N PHE A 93 16.94 9.47 7.90
CA PHE A 93 18.30 9.88 7.65
C PHE A 93 18.43 11.40 7.53
N PRO A 94 19.32 12.04 8.31
CA PRO A 94 19.69 13.43 8.10
C PRO A 94 20.65 13.49 6.89
N LEU A 95 20.13 13.94 5.74
CA LEU A 95 20.89 14.04 4.51
C LEU A 95 21.67 15.37 4.45
N GLY A 96 22.90 15.32 3.95
CA GLY A 96 23.72 16.51 3.67
C GLY A 96 23.37 17.17 2.32
N ASP A 97 24.01 18.32 2.05
CA ASP A 97 23.85 19.06 0.80
C ASP A 97 24.38 18.31 -0.43
N ASN A 98 25.17 17.26 -0.21
CA ASN A 98 25.75 16.39 -1.24
C ASN A 98 24.91 15.14 -1.53
N TYR A 99 23.68 15.06 -1.06
CA TYR A 99 22.79 13.99 -1.39
C TYR A 99 22.04 14.26 -2.70
N TYR A 100 22.24 13.39 -3.68
CA TYR A 100 21.57 13.39 -4.98
C TYR A 100 20.85 12.06 -5.20
N PRO A 101 19.50 12.05 -5.34
CA PRO A 101 18.73 10.81 -5.46
C PRO A 101 18.89 10.10 -6.81
N ASP A 102 19.57 10.69 -7.77
CA ASP A 102 19.98 10.15 -9.06
C ASP A 102 21.42 9.61 -9.07
N GLU A 103 22.06 9.60 -7.91
CA GLU A 103 23.37 8.98 -7.67
C GLU A 103 23.25 7.88 -6.61
N ILE A 104 24.30 7.09 -6.44
CA ILE A 104 24.34 6.09 -5.37
C ILE A 104 24.66 6.74 -4.02
N ASN A 105 23.87 6.40 -2.99
CA ASN A 105 24.08 6.88 -1.62
C ASN A 105 23.97 5.72 -0.64
N GLN A 106 24.78 5.74 0.40
CA GLN A 106 24.78 4.70 1.44
C GLN A 106 23.45 4.69 2.20
N GLU A 107 22.86 5.85 2.44
CA GLU A 107 21.59 6.01 3.15
C GLU A 107 20.42 5.37 2.41
N ASP A 108 20.43 5.42 1.08
CA ASP A 108 19.42 4.78 0.24
C ASP A 108 19.47 3.25 0.38
N ILE A 109 20.66 2.69 0.36
CA ILE A 109 20.89 1.26 0.57
C ILE A 109 20.44 0.85 1.98
N GLN A 110 20.78 1.65 2.98
CA GLN A 110 20.42 1.38 4.37
C GLN A 110 18.89 1.43 4.56
N PHE A 111 18.21 2.40 3.92
CA PHE A 111 16.75 2.50 3.91
C PHE A 111 16.11 1.28 3.24
N LEU A 112 16.61 0.86 2.08
CA LEU A 112 16.11 -0.32 1.38
C LEU A 112 16.34 -1.61 2.18
N LEU A 113 17.47 -1.77 2.84
CA LEU A 113 17.71 -2.87 3.77
C LEU A 113 16.69 -2.86 4.91
N TRP A 114 16.48 -1.70 5.53
CA TRP A 114 15.44 -1.53 6.57
C TRP A 114 14.07 -1.90 6.05
N HIS A 115 13.67 -1.37 4.90
CA HIS A 115 12.37 -1.63 4.29
C HIS A 115 12.14 -3.12 4.05
N ASN A 116 13.10 -3.80 3.40
CA ASN A 116 12.99 -5.23 3.12
C ASN A 116 12.98 -6.09 4.40
N LEU A 117 13.74 -5.73 5.43
CA LEU A 117 13.67 -6.41 6.72
C LEU A 117 12.34 -6.18 7.42
N GLN A 118 11.79 -4.98 7.32
CA GLN A 118 10.53 -4.64 7.96
C GLN A 118 9.35 -5.36 7.33
N THR A 119 9.33 -5.51 5.99
CA THR A 119 8.30 -6.28 5.29
C THR A 119 8.32 -7.77 5.64
N VAL A 120 9.50 -8.34 5.78
CA VAL A 120 9.67 -9.76 6.14
C VAL A 120 9.32 -10.03 7.60
N THR A 121 9.75 -9.16 8.48
CA THR A 121 9.52 -9.37 9.91
C THR A 121 8.06 -9.15 10.30
N ARG A 122 7.23 -8.49 9.48
CA ARG A 122 5.76 -8.22 9.67
C ARG A 122 5.28 -8.30 11.12
N THR A 123 6.25 -8.36 12.02
CA THR A 123 6.05 -8.61 13.43
C THR A 123 5.81 -7.27 14.12
N GLN A 124 5.16 -7.33 15.18
CA GLN A 124 4.85 -6.36 16.21
C GLN A 124 6.04 -5.47 16.65
N ARG A 125 7.12 -5.41 15.87
CA ARG A 125 8.33 -4.67 16.20
C ARG A 125 8.82 -3.88 15.00
N ILE A 126 9.00 -2.57 15.18
CA ILE A 126 9.65 -1.71 14.20
C ILE A 126 11.16 -1.75 14.43
N ILE A 127 11.89 -2.18 13.40
CA ILE A 127 13.35 -2.25 13.42
C ILE A 127 13.92 -0.83 13.45
N ASN A 128 14.94 -0.62 14.27
CA ASN A 128 15.65 0.66 14.26
C ASN A 128 16.43 0.80 12.93
N PRO A 129 16.11 1.78 12.07
CA PRO A 129 16.75 1.96 10.78
C PRO A 129 18.23 2.32 10.87
N THR A 130 18.67 2.88 12.01
CA THR A 130 20.06 3.24 12.25
C THR A 130 20.86 2.17 13.04
N SER A 131 20.39 0.91 13.02
CA SER A 131 21.09 -0.17 13.72
C SER A 131 22.46 -0.44 13.08
N PRO A 132 23.51 -0.72 13.90
CA PRO A 132 24.89 -0.90 13.40
C PRO A 132 25.03 -1.98 12.33
N VAL A 133 24.22 -3.05 12.40
CA VAL A 133 24.28 -4.13 11.40
C VAL A 133 23.77 -3.68 10.03
N LEU A 134 22.75 -2.81 9.98
CA LEU A 134 22.25 -2.23 8.72
C LEU A 134 23.25 -1.23 8.14
N MET A 135 23.86 -0.40 9.00
CA MET A 135 24.91 0.54 8.59
C MET A 135 26.10 -0.17 7.96
N LEU A 136 26.61 -1.20 8.62
CA LEU A 136 27.76 -1.97 8.14
C LEU A 136 27.47 -2.67 6.79
N ALA A 137 26.29 -3.26 6.65
CA ALA A 137 25.92 -3.91 5.39
C ALA A 137 25.74 -2.89 4.26
N ALA A 138 25.12 -1.73 4.56
CA ALA A 138 24.96 -0.66 3.60
C ALA A 138 26.31 -0.09 3.13
N GLU A 139 27.26 0.10 4.04
CA GLU A 139 28.63 0.55 3.73
C GLU A 139 29.35 -0.40 2.77
N PHE A 140 29.32 -1.71 3.05
CA PHE A 140 29.96 -2.68 2.18
C PHE A 140 29.28 -2.80 0.80
N ILE A 141 27.96 -2.72 0.77
CA ILE A 141 27.22 -2.71 -0.51
C ILE A 141 27.54 -1.43 -1.27
N TYR A 142 27.55 -0.28 -0.61
CA TYR A 142 27.88 1.01 -1.22
C TYR A 142 29.24 0.98 -1.92
N HIS A 143 30.30 0.59 -1.21
CA HIS A 143 31.64 0.51 -1.80
C HIS A 143 31.71 -0.48 -2.98
N MET A 144 31.01 -1.60 -2.88
CA MET A 144 30.95 -2.56 -3.98
C MET A 144 30.23 -1.98 -5.21
N LEU A 145 29.19 -1.18 -5.03
CA LEU A 145 28.45 -0.53 -6.11
C LEU A 145 29.19 0.70 -6.67
N GLU A 146 29.92 1.42 -5.82
CA GLU A 146 30.79 2.54 -6.23
C GLU A 146 31.85 2.09 -7.25
N ASP A 147 32.48 0.93 -7.02
CA ASP A 147 33.44 0.33 -7.98
C ASP A 147 32.81 0.01 -9.36
N GLU A 148 31.50 -0.24 -9.40
CA GLU A 148 30.77 -0.62 -10.63
C GLU A 148 30.07 0.57 -11.31
N TYR A 149 29.89 1.69 -10.61
CA TYR A 149 29.01 2.79 -10.99
C TYR A 149 29.27 3.34 -12.40
N GLU A 150 30.54 3.61 -12.72
CA GLU A 150 30.96 4.18 -14.01
C GLU A 150 30.87 3.19 -15.19
N THR A 151 30.79 1.89 -14.91
CA THR A 151 30.85 0.83 -15.93
C THR A 151 29.58 0.02 -16.05
N ALA A 152 28.63 0.24 -15.14
CA ALA A 152 27.34 -0.45 -15.16
C ALA A 152 26.54 -0.11 -16.43
N PRO A 153 26.00 -1.12 -17.14
CA PRO A 153 25.22 -0.88 -18.35
C PRO A 153 23.80 -0.36 -18.02
N GLU A 154 23.34 0.62 -18.78
CA GLU A 154 21.95 1.07 -18.73
C GLU A 154 21.00 -0.03 -19.26
N ASN A 155 19.85 -0.18 -18.63
CA ASN A 155 18.78 -1.05 -19.12
C ASN A 155 17.82 -0.26 -20.02
N GLU A 156 18.25 -0.02 -21.25
CA GLU A 156 17.45 0.73 -22.24
C GLU A 156 16.07 0.08 -22.51
N ARG A 157 15.98 -1.26 -22.44
CA ARG A 157 14.70 -1.98 -22.64
C ARG A 157 13.69 -1.65 -21.56
N LEU A 158 14.13 -1.59 -20.32
CA LEU A 158 13.26 -1.22 -19.19
C LEU A 158 12.88 0.26 -19.29
N HIS A 159 13.84 1.13 -19.57
CA HIS A 159 13.60 2.55 -19.75
C HIS A 159 12.60 2.81 -20.88
N GLN A 160 12.78 2.20 -22.05
CA GLN A 160 11.84 2.31 -23.16
C GLN A 160 10.46 1.77 -22.84
N PHE A 161 10.36 0.68 -22.06
CA PHE A 161 9.07 0.15 -21.62
C PHE A 161 8.31 1.15 -20.74
N ILE A 162 8.98 1.81 -19.80
CA ILE A 162 8.36 2.80 -18.92
C ILE A 162 7.95 4.06 -19.68
N TYR A 163 8.80 4.54 -20.59
CA TYR A 163 8.70 5.84 -21.23
C TYR A 163 8.33 5.78 -22.71
N ALA A 164 7.86 4.64 -23.20
CA ALA A 164 7.45 4.49 -24.58
C ALA A 164 6.40 5.53 -24.98
N SER A 165 6.63 6.18 -26.12
CA SER A 165 5.57 6.92 -26.80
C SER A 165 4.73 5.92 -27.58
N VAL A 166 3.51 5.67 -27.12
CA VAL A 166 2.58 4.73 -27.75
C VAL A 166 1.40 5.46 -28.40
N ASP A 167 0.86 4.87 -29.46
CA ASP A 167 -0.32 5.39 -30.12
C ASP A 167 -1.52 5.39 -29.15
N LYS A 168 -2.40 6.37 -29.28
CA LYS A 168 -3.56 6.55 -28.40
C LYS A 168 -4.47 5.32 -28.30
N GLU A 169 -4.55 4.56 -29.39
CA GLU A 169 -5.40 3.35 -29.48
C GLU A 169 -4.92 2.21 -28.56
N VAL A 170 -3.60 2.10 -28.36
CA VAL A 170 -2.97 1.09 -27.51
C VAL A 170 -2.51 1.63 -26.15
N ALA A 171 -2.62 2.94 -25.95
CA ALA A 171 -2.09 3.61 -24.76
C ALA A 171 -2.66 3.07 -23.44
N CYS A 172 -3.94 2.71 -23.41
CA CYS A 172 -4.54 2.15 -22.21
C CYS A 172 -4.00 0.74 -21.88
N ALA A 173 -3.82 -0.12 -22.89
CA ALA A 173 -3.24 -1.45 -22.69
C ALA A 173 -1.81 -1.33 -22.16
N HIS A 174 -1.00 -0.50 -22.80
CA HIS A 174 0.37 -0.22 -22.34
C HIS A 174 0.39 0.36 -20.91
N TYR A 175 -0.54 1.29 -20.59
CA TYR A 175 -0.70 1.77 -19.22
C TYR A 175 -0.89 0.62 -18.23
N VAL A 176 -1.82 -0.29 -18.50
CA VAL A 176 -2.11 -1.43 -17.61
C VAL A 176 -0.89 -2.33 -17.47
N GLU A 177 -0.13 -2.56 -18.53
CA GLU A 177 1.12 -3.34 -18.49
C GLU A 177 2.18 -2.68 -17.61
N VAL A 178 2.43 -1.37 -17.78
CA VAL A 178 3.40 -0.64 -16.95
C VAL A 178 2.94 -0.58 -15.50
N ALA A 179 1.65 -0.31 -15.25
CA ALA A 179 1.10 -0.30 -13.90
C ALA A 179 1.23 -1.67 -13.22
N THR A 180 0.96 -2.74 -13.95
CA THR A 180 1.10 -4.13 -13.48
C THR A 180 2.55 -4.46 -13.13
N TRP A 181 3.48 -4.13 -14.03
CA TRP A 181 4.90 -4.31 -13.77
C TRP A 181 5.35 -3.50 -12.55
N PHE A 182 5.01 -2.21 -12.49
CA PHE A 182 5.38 -1.34 -11.39
C PHE A 182 4.86 -1.88 -10.06
N HIS A 183 3.61 -2.33 -10.03
CA HIS A 183 2.96 -2.83 -8.83
C HIS A 183 3.56 -4.13 -8.29
N TYR A 184 3.87 -5.08 -9.16
CA TYR A 184 4.22 -6.46 -8.75
C TYR A 184 5.69 -6.81 -8.93
N LYS A 185 6.46 -6.02 -9.69
CA LYS A 185 7.81 -6.40 -10.12
C LYS A 185 8.86 -5.32 -9.95
N SER A 186 8.47 -4.04 -9.78
CA SER A 186 9.45 -2.99 -9.55
C SER A 186 10.17 -3.20 -8.21
N PHE A 187 11.42 -2.78 -8.13
CA PHE A 187 12.25 -2.98 -6.94
C PHE A 187 11.66 -2.40 -5.65
N ILE A 188 10.86 -1.34 -5.79
CA ILE A 188 10.24 -0.63 -4.66
C ILE A 188 8.93 -1.30 -4.18
N ASN A 189 8.41 -2.25 -4.94
CA ASN A 189 7.13 -2.94 -4.72
C ASN A 189 7.23 -4.46 -4.86
N ILE A 190 8.42 -5.01 -4.90
CA ILE A 190 8.66 -6.43 -5.27
C ILE A 190 7.96 -7.44 -4.35
N GLU A 191 7.63 -7.04 -3.12
CA GLU A 191 6.91 -7.86 -2.14
C GLU A 191 5.41 -8.02 -2.45
N ASN A 192 4.83 -7.17 -3.28
CA ASN A 192 3.38 -7.18 -3.53
C ASN A 192 2.90 -8.42 -4.27
N PHE A 193 3.75 -9.03 -5.07
CA PHE A 193 3.42 -10.29 -5.71
C PHE A 193 3.19 -11.41 -4.69
N ASP A 194 3.99 -11.47 -3.64
CA ASP A 194 3.84 -12.44 -2.57
C ASP A 194 2.56 -12.21 -1.76
N GLU A 195 2.20 -10.94 -1.54
CA GLU A 195 0.93 -10.58 -0.91
C GLU A 195 -0.25 -11.06 -1.76
N PHE A 196 -0.24 -10.79 -3.07
CA PHE A 196 -1.26 -11.30 -3.99
C PHE A 196 -1.33 -12.84 -3.95
N MET A 197 -0.19 -13.52 -4.05
CA MET A 197 -0.15 -15.00 -4.04
C MET A 197 -0.72 -15.58 -2.75
N THR A 198 -0.51 -14.90 -1.62
CA THR A 198 -1.08 -15.32 -0.32
C THR A 198 -2.60 -15.19 -0.32
N VAL A 199 -3.12 -13.99 -0.67
CA VAL A 199 -4.57 -13.72 -0.68
C VAL A 199 -5.29 -14.59 -1.71
N ASN A 200 -4.73 -14.73 -2.91
CA ASN A 200 -5.28 -15.57 -3.96
C ASN A 200 -5.25 -17.07 -3.59
N GLY A 201 -4.18 -17.51 -2.92
CA GLY A 201 -4.06 -18.89 -2.44
C GLY A 201 -5.12 -19.23 -1.39
N GLU A 202 -5.38 -18.33 -0.44
CA GLU A 202 -6.45 -18.48 0.56
C GLU A 202 -7.83 -18.51 -0.12
N PHE A 203 -8.06 -17.65 -1.10
CA PHE A 203 -9.29 -17.65 -1.89
C PHE A 203 -9.49 -18.97 -2.61
N MET A 204 -8.49 -19.45 -3.38
CA MET A 204 -8.55 -20.69 -4.14
C MET A 204 -8.77 -21.95 -3.29
N GLN A 205 -8.24 -21.97 -2.04
CA GLN A 205 -8.46 -23.08 -1.10
C GLN A 205 -9.90 -23.16 -0.58
N ASN A 206 -10.59 -22.04 -0.50
CA ASN A 206 -11.95 -21.95 0.04
C ASN A 206 -13.04 -21.92 -1.03
N ALA A 207 -12.67 -21.79 -2.30
CA ALA A 207 -13.62 -21.72 -3.40
C ALA A 207 -14.02 -23.12 -3.88
N HIS A 208 -15.29 -23.29 -4.20
CA HIS A 208 -15.90 -24.53 -4.73
C HIS A 208 -16.45 -24.36 -6.15
N ASP A 209 -16.02 -23.28 -6.82
CA ASP A 209 -16.56 -22.83 -8.11
C ASP A 209 -15.86 -23.50 -9.30
N ASP A 210 -16.41 -23.28 -10.50
CA ASP A 210 -15.84 -23.70 -11.77
C ASP A 210 -14.42 -23.11 -11.96
N PRO A 211 -13.43 -23.89 -12.41
CA PRO A 211 -12.06 -23.43 -12.66
C PRO A 211 -11.97 -22.16 -13.53
N GLN A 212 -12.83 -21.98 -14.54
CA GLN A 212 -12.84 -20.80 -15.39
C GLN A 212 -13.31 -19.55 -14.63
N GLN A 213 -14.30 -19.71 -13.74
CA GLN A 213 -14.76 -18.61 -12.88
C GLN A 213 -13.68 -18.24 -11.85
N LEU A 214 -13.00 -19.22 -11.29
CA LEU A 214 -11.89 -19.00 -10.36
C LEU A 214 -10.74 -18.23 -11.01
N GLU A 215 -10.38 -18.55 -12.25
CA GLU A 215 -9.34 -17.84 -13.00
C GLU A 215 -9.77 -16.38 -13.26
N ALA A 216 -11.02 -16.14 -13.66
CA ALA A 216 -11.54 -14.80 -13.88
C ALA A 216 -11.56 -13.97 -12.59
N VAL A 217 -11.98 -14.56 -11.46
CA VAL A 217 -11.96 -13.87 -10.16
C VAL A 217 -10.54 -13.59 -9.71
N SER A 218 -9.62 -14.54 -9.87
CA SER A 218 -8.20 -14.37 -9.56
C SER A 218 -7.58 -13.21 -10.36
N TRP A 219 -7.88 -13.13 -11.66
CA TRP A 219 -7.48 -11.99 -12.50
C TRP A 219 -8.09 -10.68 -12.03
N GLY A 220 -9.37 -10.69 -11.66
CA GLY A 220 -10.04 -9.50 -11.09
C GLY A 220 -9.38 -9.03 -9.81
N MET A 221 -9.03 -9.94 -8.90
CA MET A 221 -8.29 -9.62 -7.67
C MET A 221 -6.93 -9.01 -7.99
N TYR A 222 -6.19 -9.58 -8.95
CA TYR A 222 -4.89 -9.10 -9.40
C TYR A 222 -4.96 -7.64 -9.88
N VAL A 223 -5.92 -7.34 -10.75
CA VAL A 223 -6.12 -5.98 -11.27
C VAL A 223 -6.62 -5.02 -10.18
N THR A 224 -7.55 -5.46 -9.33
CA THR A 224 -8.09 -4.64 -8.24
C THR A 224 -7.01 -4.26 -7.22
N MET A 225 -6.15 -5.21 -6.83
CA MET A 225 -5.02 -4.93 -5.94
C MET A 225 -4.04 -3.95 -6.58
N MET A 226 -3.75 -4.09 -7.87
CA MET A 226 -2.91 -3.16 -8.61
C MET A 226 -3.50 -1.75 -8.64
N LEU A 227 -4.79 -1.59 -8.89
CA LEU A 227 -5.42 -0.27 -9.04
C LEU A 227 -5.71 0.44 -7.72
N LYS A 228 -6.11 -0.30 -6.69
CA LYS A 228 -6.66 0.25 -5.44
C LYS A 228 -5.78 0.02 -4.23
N GLY A 229 -4.90 -0.96 -4.28
CA GLY A 229 -4.02 -1.27 -3.15
C GLY A 229 -3.02 -0.13 -2.92
N HIS A 230 -2.99 0.39 -1.69
CA HIS A 230 -1.98 1.36 -1.29
C HIS A 230 -0.67 0.62 -0.97
N ARG A 231 0.44 1.26 -1.27
CA ARG A 231 1.78 0.70 -1.03
C ARG A 231 2.30 1.10 0.34
N SER A 232 3.14 0.25 0.91
CA SER A 232 3.77 0.51 2.22
C SER A 232 4.61 1.80 2.19
N LEU A 233 5.33 2.00 1.12
CA LEU A 233 6.04 3.26 0.91
C LEU A 233 5.09 4.33 0.36
N LEU A 234 5.02 5.46 1.06
CA LEU A 234 4.19 6.64 0.77
C LEU A 234 2.66 6.44 0.88
N ALA A 235 2.18 5.24 1.13
CA ALA A 235 0.75 4.92 1.17
C ALA A 235 -0.03 5.39 -0.07
N LEU A 236 0.61 5.37 -1.25
CA LEU A 236 0.01 5.72 -2.54
C LEU A 236 -0.48 4.47 -3.26
N THR A 237 -1.54 4.61 -4.06
CA THR A 237 -1.93 3.61 -5.04
C THR A 237 -0.97 3.60 -6.23
N THR A 238 -0.97 2.53 -7.04
CA THR A 238 -0.13 2.48 -8.23
C THR A 238 -0.39 3.61 -9.23
N PRO A 239 -1.66 3.99 -9.55
CA PRO A 239 -1.91 5.15 -10.39
C PRO A 239 -1.36 6.46 -9.82
N GLU A 240 -1.47 6.67 -8.51
CA GLU A 240 -0.91 7.84 -7.84
C GLU A 240 0.62 7.85 -7.94
N TRP A 241 1.29 6.72 -7.69
CA TRP A 241 2.73 6.56 -7.85
C TRP A 241 3.19 6.91 -9.26
N LEU A 242 2.58 6.32 -10.28
CA LEU A 242 2.94 6.57 -11.68
C LEU A 242 2.69 8.03 -12.07
N SER A 243 1.68 8.67 -11.48
CA SER A 243 1.47 10.12 -11.67
C SER A 243 2.61 10.97 -11.09
N ARG A 244 3.31 10.48 -10.03
CA ARG A 244 4.49 11.16 -9.46
C ARG A 244 5.73 10.92 -10.32
N LEU A 245 5.92 9.72 -10.82
CA LEU A 245 6.97 9.41 -11.78
C LEU A 245 6.85 10.27 -13.05
N ALA A 246 5.63 10.60 -13.46
CA ALA A 246 5.35 11.47 -14.59
C ALA A 246 5.72 12.96 -14.39
N LYS A 247 6.00 13.40 -13.17
CA LYS A 247 6.43 14.77 -12.91
C LYS A 247 7.80 15.01 -13.54
N GLY A 248 7.86 15.99 -14.48
CA GLY A 248 9.09 16.34 -15.16
C GLY A 248 9.34 15.59 -16.48
N ASN A 249 8.53 14.59 -16.83
CA ASN A 249 8.64 13.88 -18.09
C ASN A 249 7.40 14.09 -18.97
N ASP A 250 7.56 14.75 -20.11
CA ASP A 250 6.45 15.04 -21.03
C ASP A 250 5.87 13.79 -21.71
N ALA A 251 6.66 12.74 -21.89
CA ALA A 251 6.19 11.46 -22.44
C ALA A 251 5.15 10.78 -21.52
N LEU A 252 5.21 11.06 -20.23
CA LEU A 252 4.30 10.48 -19.23
C LEU A 252 3.11 11.39 -18.87
N LYS A 253 2.82 12.42 -19.65
CA LYS A 253 1.70 13.36 -19.37
C LYS A 253 0.36 12.65 -19.23
N LEU A 254 0.15 11.56 -19.94
CA LEU A 254 -1.09 10.78 -19.90
C LEU A 254 -1.36 10.18 -18.50
N TRP A 255 -0.31 9.92 -17.73
CA TRP A 255 -0.42 9.35 -16.37
C TRP A 255 -1.01 10.31 -15.34
N LYS A 256 -0.87 11.63 -15.56
CA LYS A 256 -1.34 12.65 -14.61
C LYS A 256 -2.85 12.71 -14.49
N ASP A 257 -3.57 12.30 -15.55
CA ASP A 257 -5.01 12.40 -15.65
C ASP A 257 -5.73 11.04 -15.44
N VAL A 258 -4.98 9.99 -15.15
CA VAL A 258 -5.53 8.66 -14.90
C VAL A 258 -6.38 8.66 -13.63
N LYS A 259 -7.63 8.21 -13.74
CA LYS A 259 -8.54 8.06 -12.61
C LYS A 259 -9.20 6.70 -12.67
N VAL A 260 -9.21 6.02 -11.54
CA VAL A 260 -9.93 4.76 -11.37
C VAL A 260 -11.37 5.07 -10.94
N ARG A 261 -12.34 4.56 -11.71
CA ARG A 261 -13.74 4.52 -11.31
C ARG A 261 -14.00 3.14 -10.68
N LYS A 262 -14.39 3.14 -9.42
CA LYS A 262 -14.65 1.90 -8.66
C LYS A 262 -15.65 1.00 -9.39
N ALA A 263 -15.54 -0.30 -9.18
CA ALA A 263 -16.50 -1.28 -9.68
C ALA A 263 -17.92 -0.84 -9.32
N SER A 264 -18.81 -0.82 -10.30
CA SER A 264 -20.21 -0.46 -10.13
C SER A 264 -21.10 -1.32 -11.01
N CYS A 265 -22.40 -1.22 -10.83
CA CYS A 265 -23.40 -1.86 -11.68
C CYS A 265 -23.96 -0.84 -12.65
N TYR A 266 -23.76 -1.09 -13.93
CA TYR A 266 -24.13 -0.20 -15.03
C TYR A 266 -25.27 -0.79 -15.85
N LEU A 267 -26.41 -0.11 -15.94
CA LEU A 267 -27.51 -0.47 -16.85
C LEU A 267 -27.22 0.11 -18.23
N VAL A 268 -27.30 -0.69 -19.27
CA VAL A 268 -27.21 -0.23 -20.66
C VAL A 268 -28.41 0.65 -20.99
N GLU A 269 -28.19 1.93 -21.28
CA GLU A 269 -29.26 2.86 -21.71
C GLU A 269 -29.37 2.92 -23.23
N SER A 270 -28.24 2.95 -23.94
CA SER A 270 -28.24 2.99 -25.39
C SER A 270 -26.96 2.42 -26.00
N ILE A 271 -27.08 1.91 -27.24
CA ILE A 271 -26.01 1.45 -28.08
C ILE A 271 -26.22 2.10 -29.44
N ALA A 272 -25.43 3.10 -29.78
CA ALA A 272 -25.57 3.83 -31.05
C ALA A 272 -24.22 4.36 -31.51
N ASP A 273 -23.96 4.31 -32.82
CA ASP A 273 -22.79 4.89 -33.47
C ASP A 273 -21.44 4.46 -32.85
N GLY A 274 -21.36 3.20 -32.38
CA GLY A 274 -20.16 2.68 -31.72
C GLY A 274 -19.95 3.18 -30.29
N LEU A 275 -20.93 3.89 -29.72
CA LEU A 275 -20.94 4.35 -28.33
C LEU A 275 -21.88 3.52 -27.49
N LEU A 276 -21.46 3.26 -26.24
CA LEU A 276 -22.25 2.68 -25.17
C LEU A 276 -22.54 3.76 -24.13
N THR A 277 -23.82 3.94 -23.81
CA THR A 277 -24.24 4.79 -22.70
C THR A 277 -24.78 3.91 -21.59
N PHE A 278 -24.26 4.12 -20.39
CA PHE A 278 -24.62 3.39 -19.18
C PHE A 278 -25.18 4.34 -18.13
N ASN A 279 -26.18 3.89 -17.40
CA ASN A 279 -26.59 4.48 -16.14
C ASN A 279 -25.94 3.70 -14.99
N ASP A 280 -25.14 4.36 -14.17
CA ASP A 280 -24.57 3.78 -12.96
C ASP A 280 -25.65 3.65 -11.88
N LEU A 281 -26.11 2.44 -11.64
CA LEU A 281 -27.20 2.18 -10.69
C LEU A 281 -26.80 2.43 -9.23
N VAL A 282 -25.51 2.45 -8.90
CA VAL A 282 -25.00 2.68 -7.55
C VAL A 282 -24.79 4.18 -7.31
N GLU A 283 -24.06 4.87 -8.20
CA GLU A 283 -23.71 6.28 -8.06
C GLU A 283 -24.83 7.21 -8.61
N GLY A 284 -25.64 6.73 -9.55
CA GLY A 284 -26.77 7.46 -10.11
C GLY A 284 -26.40 8.45 -11.22
N ASP A 285 -25.20 8.36 -11.78
CA ASP A 285 -24.75 9.18 -12.90
C ASP A 285 -24.71 8.37 -14.21
N THR A 286 -24.65 9.08 -15.34
CA THR A 286 -24.56 8.48 -16.68
C THR A 286 -23.14 8.60 -17.19
N ILE A 287 -22.62 7.52 -17.79
CA ILE A 287 -21.32 7.48 -18.45
C ILE A 287 -21.48 7.03 -19.90
N THR A 288 -20.59 7.53 -20.76
CA THR A 288 -20.52 7.11 -22.17
C THR A 288 -19.10 6.73 -22.51
N LEU A 289 -18.93 5.62 -23.21
CA LEU A 289 -17.64 5.14 -23.71
C LEU A 289 -17.78 4.55 -25.10
N LYS A 290 -16.65 4.40 -25.82
CA LYS A 290 -16.63 3.65 -27.07
C LYS A 290 -16.86 2.16 -26.77
N ALA A 291 -17.61 1.47 -27.60
CA ALA A 291 -17.88 0.04 -27.45
C ALA A 291 -16.59 -0.78 -27.43
N GLU A 292 -15.59 -0.40 -28.23
CA GLU A 292 -14.24 -1.03 -28.23
C GLU A 292 -13.53 -0.94 -26.88
N ASN A 293 -13.76 0.13 -26.11
CA ASN A 293 -13.13 0.33 -24.81
C ASN A 293 -13.72 -0.54 -23.70
N LEU A 294 -14.86 -1.20 -23.97
CA LEU A 294 -15.40 -2.21 -23.06
C LEU A 294 -14.62 -3.52 -23.14
N ASP A 295 -13.99 -3.78 -24.30
CA ASP A 295 -13.27 -5.05 -24.57
C ASP A 295 -14.12 -6.28 -24.23
N PHE A 296 -15.37 -6.28 -24.70
CA PHE A 296 -16.35 -7.32 -24.48
C PHE A 296 -17.41 -7.31 -25.61
N PRO A 297 -17.88 -8.48 -26.08
CA PRO A 297 -18.91 -8.54 -27.12
C PRO A 297 -20.21 -7.88 -26.66
N THR A 298 -20.69 -6.89 -27.40
CA THR A 298 -21.89 -6.09 -27.06
C THR A 298 -23.10 -6.42 -27.93
N LYS A 299 -23.00 -7.40 -28.85
CA LYS A 299 -24.05 -7.78 -29.82
C LYS A 299 -25.36 -8.22 -29.16
N ASP A 300 -25.27 -8.82 -27.98
CA ASP A 300 -26.42 -9.36 -27.24
C ASP A 300 -26.92 -8.39 -26.14
N PHE A 301 -26.37 -7.19 -26.06
CA PHE A 301 -26.83 -6.20 -25.08
C PHE A 301 -28.16 -5.61 -25.48
N VAL A 302 -29.09 -5.51 -24.52
CA VAL A 302 -30.41 -4.93 -24.68
C VAL A 302 -30.55 -3.71 -23.78
N ALA A 303 -30.83 -2.55 -24.39
CA ALA A 303 -31.04 -1.30 -23.64
C ALA A 303 -32.23 -1.43 -22.67
N GLY A 304 -32.04 -0.95 -21.45
CA GLY A 304 -33.05 -1.04 -20.37
C GLY A 304 -33.09 -2.43 -19.68
N THR A 305 -32.34 -3.43 -20.15
CA THR A 305 -32.37 -4.80 -19.60
C THR A 305 -30.99 -5.28 -19.18
N THR A 306 -30.00 -5.14 -20.05
CA THR A 306 -28.64 -5.64 -19.75
C THR A 306 -27.93 -4.76 -18.74
N THR A 307 -27.36 -5.39 -17.72
CA THR A 307 -26.48 -4.75 -16.72
C THR A 307 -25.08 -5.31 -16.81
N VAL A 308 -24.11 -4.43 -16.53
CA VAL A 308 -22.68 -4.74 -16.55
C VAL A 308 -22.08 -4.36 -15.21
N ILE A 309 -21.38 -5.31 -14.56
CA ILE A 309 -20.61 -5.04 -13.34
C ILE A 309 -19.13 -5.08 -13.71
N CYS A 310 -18.45 -3.95 -13.64
CA CYS A 310 -17.03 -3.84 -13.96
C CYS A 310 -16.40 -2.58 -13.36
N GLU A 311 -15.08 -2.45 -13.51
CA GLU A 311 -14.30 -1.26 -13.19
C GLU A 311 -13.88 -0.53 -14.45
N PHE A 312 -13.77 0.80 -14.36
CA PHE A 312 -13.25 1.62 -15.43
C PHE A 312 -12.04 2.42 -14.98
N VAL A 313 -11.10 2.60 -15.90
CA VAL A 313 -10.02 3.58 -15.80
C VAL A 313 -10.30 4.69 -16.80
N LYS A 314 -10.26 5.93 -16.32
CA LYS A 314 -10.24 7.10 -17.22
C LYS A 314 -8.82 7.38 -17.64
N PHE A 315 -8.54 7.19 -18.93
CA PHE A 315 -7.24 7.42 -19.55
C PHE A 315 -7.41 8.30 -20.80
N ASP A 316 -6.60 9.33 -20.94
CA ASP A 316 -6.73 10.36 -21.99
C ASP A 316 -8.19 10.79 -22.24
N LYS A 317 -8.92 11.10 -21.16
CA LYS A 317 -10.32 11.53 -21.15
C LYS A 317 -11.35 10.44 -21.56
N GLN A 318 -10.91 9.25 -21.96
CA GLN A 318 -11.77 8.11 -22.29
C GLN A 318 -11.85 7.12 -21.14
N LEU A 319 -12.99 6.44 -21.03
CA LEU A 319 -13.18 5.33 -20.10
C LEU A 319 -12.82 4.03 -20.80
N HIS A 320 -12.04 3.20 -20.14
CA HIS A 320 -11.68 1.85 -20.56
C HIS A 320 -11.99 0.88 -19.43
N ARG A 321 -12.61 -0.24 -19.76
CA ARG A 321 -12.80 -1.31 -18.79
C ARG A 321 -11.46 -1.93 -18.40
N VAL A 322 -11.34 -2.28 -17.14
CA VAL A 322 -10.19 -3.03 -16.61
C VAL A 322 -10.69 -4.16 -15.69
N GLY A 323 -9.87 -5.19 -15.56
CA GLY A 323 -10.23 -6.34 -14.72
C GLY A 323 -11.38 -7.17 -15.28
N THR A 324 -12.17 -7.75 -14.38
CA THR A 324 -13.29 -8.63 -14.73
C THR A 324 -14.54 -7.86 -15.16
N ILE A 325 -15.40 -8.54 -15.89
CA ILE A 325 -16.73 -8.08 -16.27
C ILE A 325 -17.74 -9.18 -15.96
N ALA A 326 -18.85 -8.81 -15.34
CA ALA A 326 -20.02 -9.66 -15.22
C ALA A 326 -21.19 -9.00 -15.95
N VAL A 327 -21.89 -9.78 -16.78
CA VAL A 327 -23.04 -9.33 -17.56
C VAL A 327 -24.27 -10.11 -17.10
N ASN A 328 -25.33 -9.39 -16.74
CA ASN A 328 -26.56 -9.96 -16.24
C ASN A 328 -27.75 -9.22 -16.83
N ASP A 329 -28.92 -9.82 -16.83
CA ASP A 329 -30.16 -9.10 -17.05
C ASP A 329 -30.63 -8.44 -15.74
N MET A 330 -31.30 -7.29 -15.88
CA MET A 330 -31.89 -6.60 -14.75
C MET A 330 -32.91 -7.50 -14.04
N GLY A 331 -32.83 -7.62 -12.73
CA GLY A 331 -33.69 -8.46 -11.92
C GLY A 331 -33.33 -8.42 -10.44
N GLU A 332 -34.02 -9.21 -9.63
CA GLU A 332 -33.94 -9.17 -8.16
C GLU A 332 -32.51 -9.29 -7.62
N ASN A 333 -31.68 -10.16 -8.18
CA ASN A 333 -30.29 -10.33 -7.77
C ASN A 333 -29.44 -9.08 -8.02
N VAL A 334 -29.65 -8.38 -9.14
CA VAL A 334 -28.98 -7.13 -9.49
C VAL A 334 -29.45 -6.01 -8.56
N GLU A 335 -30.74 -5.93 -8.28
CA GLU A 335 -31.32 -4.95 -7.36
C GLU A 335 -30.78 -5.12 -5.94
N LEU A 336 -30.67 -6.36 -5.46
CA LEU A 336 -30.07 -6.67 -4.16
C LEU A 336 -28.58 -6.27 -4.12
N TYR A 337 -27.83 -6.60 -5.15
CA TYR A 337 -26.43 -6.18 -5.26
C TYR A 337 -26.28 -4.64 -5.21
N VAL A 338 -27.08 -3.93 -6.01
CA VAL A 338 -27.06 -2.46 -6.05
C VAL A 338 -27.45 -1.86 -4.70
N ALA A 339 -28.46 -2.41 -4.03
CA ALA A 339 -28.87 -1.97 -2.70
C ALA A 339 -27.77 -2.15 -1.67
N GLN A 340 -27.10 -3.31 -1.67
CA GLN A 340 -25.98 -3.62 -0.79
C GLN A 340 -24.77 -2.72 -1.06
N GLU A 341 -24.44 -2.47 -2.34
CA GLU A 341 -23.35 -1.57 -2.69
C GLU A 341 -23.65 -0.11 -2.29
N LYS A 342 -24.86 0.37 -2.45
CA LYS A 342 -25.27 1.68 -1.94
C LYS A 342 -25.16 1.78 -0.43
N GLU A 343 -25.52 0.73 0.29
CA GLU A 343 -25.37 0.67 1.74
C GLU A 343 -23.88 0.65 2.15
N ASN A 344 -23.07 -0.20 1.50
CA ASN A 344 -21.64 -0.30 1.74
C ASN A 344 -20.88 1.02 1.48
N ARG A 345 -21.32 1.80 0.49
CA ARG A 345 -20.76 3.14 0.19
C ARG A 345 -21.35 4.26 1.03
N SER A 346 -22.44 3.99 1.73
CA SER A 346 -23.08 4.96 2.60
C SER A 346 -22.35 5.04 3.93
N ASP A 347 -21.84 6.21 4.25
CA ASP A 347 -21.24 6.52 5.56
C ASP A 347 -22.24 7.17 6.54
N LYS A 348 -23.53 7.15 6.22
CA LYS A 348 -24.59 7.80 7.02
C LYS A 348 -24.67 7.27 8.44
N ASN A 349 -24.63 5.96 8.59
CA ASN A 349 -24.65 5.30 9.90
C ASN A 349 -23.39 5.63 10.71
N GLN A 350 -22.21 5.53 10.08
CA GLN A 350 -20.93 5.85 10.70
C GLN A 350 -20.88 7.31 11.13
N LYS A 351 -21.32 8.24 10.28
CA LYS A 351 -21.43 9.67 10.61
C LYS A 351 -22.41 9.95 11.74
N ALA A 352 -23.55 9.25 11.77
CA ALA A 352 -24.53 9.39 12.84
C ALA A 352 -23.98 8.92 14.18
N ILE A 353 -23.31 7.74 14.20
CA ILE A 353 -22.63 7.17 15.35
C ILE A 353 -21.53 8.10 15.83
N HIS A 354 -20.66 8.57 14.94
CA HIS A 354 -19.59 9.51 15.25
C HIS A 354 -20.12 10.80 15.88
N LYS A 355 -21.20 11.39 15.31
CA LYS A 355 -21.83 12.59 15.86
C LYS A 355 -22.42 12.35 17.26
N ALA A 356 -23.07 11.21 17.47
CA ALA A 356 -23.61 10.84 18.77
C ALA A 356 -22.50 10.64 19.81
N PHE A 357 -21.40 10.00 19.42
CA PHE A 357 -20.22 9.80 20.28
C PHE A 357 -19.60 11.14 20.67
N LEU A 358 -19.30 12.03 19.71
CA LEU A 358 -18.71 13.33 20.02
C LEU A 358 -19.58 14.14 20.99
N LYS A 359 -20.91 14.10 20.81
CA LYS A 359 -21.84 14.75 21.74
C LYS A 359 -21.77 14.15 23.16
N ALA A 360 -21.64 12.82 23.27
CA ALA A 360 -21.57 12.12 24.55
C ALA A 360 -20.21 12.26 25.25
N ALA A 361 -19.15 12.47 24.46
CA ALA A 361 -17.76 12.55 24.89
C ALA A 361 -17.18 13.98 24.98
N ASP A 362 -18.04 15.00 24.99
CA ASP A 362 -17.62 16.41 25.03
C ASP A 362 -16.63 16.79 23.91
N ASN A 363 -16.98 16.36 22.66
CA ASN A 363 -16.16 16.52 21.43
C ASN A 363 -14.82 15.78 21.39
N LYS A 364 -14.59 14.83 22.29
CA LYS A 364 -13.42 13.97 22.22
C LYS A 364 -13.70 12.79 21.29
N TYR A 365 -12.78 12.49 20.37
CA TYR A 365 -12.89 11.36 19.45
C TYR A 365 -12.40 10.02 20.06
N VAL A 366 -11.79 10.07 21.25
CA VAL A 366 -11.34 8.91 22.02
C VAL A 366 -11.73 9.05 23.49
N MET A 367 -12.18 7.95 24.09
CA MET A 367 -12.51 7.85 25.51
C MET A 367 -11.83 6.61 26.13
N PHE A 368 -11.49 6.71 27.41
CA PHE A 368 -10.74 5.70 28.15
C PHE A 368 -11.57 5.19 29.33
N PHE A 369 -11.74 3.87 29.41
CA PHE A 369 -12.56 3.22 30.41
C PHE A 369 -11.74 2.19 31.19
N LYS A 370 -12.05 2.04 32.49
CA LYS A 370 -11.35 1.09 33.35
C LYS A 370 -11.66 -0.38 32.97
N ASP A 371 -12.86 -0.65 32.46
CA ASP A 371 -13.37 -1.98 32.20
C ASP A 371 -14.56 -1.96 31.23
N LYS A 372 -15.07 -3.16 30.92
CA LYS A 372 -16.22 -3.36 30.04
C LYS A 372 -17.50 -2.71 30.61
N ALA A 373 -17.73 -2.83 31.91
CA ALA A 373 -18.93 -2.28 32.55
C ALA A 373 -19.04 -0.77 32.42
N ALA A 374 -17.92 -0.05 32.63
CA ALA A 374 -17.85 1.40 32.44
C ALA A 374 -18.05 1.83 30.95
N THR A 375 -17.60 1.00 30.01
CA THR A 375 -17.82 1.22 28.58
C THR A 375 -19.29 1.02 28.21
N GLU A 376 -19.93 -0.04 28.73
CA GLU A 376 -21.36 -0.32 28.50
C GLU A 376 -22.26 0.76 29.10
N GLU A 377 -21.93 1.25 30.28
CA GLU A 377 -22.64 2.39 30.93
C GLU A 377 -22.57 3.64 30.05
N PHE A 378 -21.39 3.99 29.54
CA PHE A 378 -21.23 5.12 28.63
C PHE A 378 -22.07 4.96 27.35
N LEU A 379 -22.02 3.78 26.72
CA LEU A 379 -22.78 3.51 25.50
C LEU A 379 -24.28 3.59 25.72
N THR A 380 -24.78 3.08 26.84
CA THR A 380 -26.23 3.05 27.12
C THR A 380 -26.76 4.37 27.67
N GLU A 381 -26.07 4.98 28.65
CA GLU A 381 -26.58 6.16 29.36
C GLU A 381 -26.24 7.47 28.64
N LYS A 382 -25.06 7.55 28.01
CA LYS A 382 -24.60 8.79 27.35
C LYS A 382 -24.90 8.84 25.86
N MET A 383 -24.70 7.74 25.12
CA MET A 383 -24.99 7.68 23.69
C MET A 383 -26.43 7.26 23.36
N GLY A 384 -27.05 6.47 24.24
CA GLY A 384 -28.40 5.95 24.07
C GLY A 384 -28.44 4.48 23.65
N TYR A 385 -29.45 3.78 24.12
CA TYR A 385 -29.59 2.32 24.03
C TYR A 385 -29.53 1.74 22.61
N HIS A 386 -30.09 2.45 21.63
CA HIS A 386 -30.08 2.00 20.23
C HIS A 386 -28.68 1.94 19.61
N PHE A 387 -27.76 2.77 20.06
CA PHE A 387 -26.34 2.68 19.63
C PHE A 387 -25.63 1.54 20.33
N ALA A 388 -25.96 1.26 21.59
CA ALA A 388 -25.37 0.16 22.35
C ALA A 388 -25.67 -1.22 21.75
N GLN A 389 -26.87 -1.41 21.18
CA GLN A 389 -27.24 -2.69 20.56
C GLN A 389 -26.39 -3.08 19.35
N GLY A 390 -25.84 -2.10 18.62
CA GLY A 390 -24.97 -2.32 17.46
C GLY A 390 -23.51 -2.60 17.82
N VAL A 391 -23.08 -2.32 19.06
CA VAL A 391 -21.69 -2.42 19.50
C VAL A 391 -21.47 -3.70 20.29
N LYS A 392 -20.82 -4.69 19.69
CA LYS A 392 -20.37 -5.90 20.40
C LYS A 392 -19.03 -5.60 21.06
N LEU A 393 -19.03 -5.45 22.39
CA LEU A 393 -17.79 -5.39 23.13
C LEU A 393 -17.13 -6.78 23.15
N PRO A 394 -15.83 -6.88 22.87
CA PRO A 394 -15.13 -8.16 22.94
C PRO A 394 -15.26 -8.82 24.30
N GLU A 395 -15.34 -10.15 24.31
CA GLU A 395 -15.21 -10.92 25.55
C GLU A 395 -13.74 -11.06 25.92
N PHE A 396 -13.39 -10.55 27.08
CA PHE A 396 -12.02 -10.66 27.60
C PHE A 396 -11.98 -11.67 28.74
N LYS A 397 -10.90 -12.45 28.77
CA LYS A 397 -10.66 -13.41 29.88
C LYS A 397 -10.39 -12.72 31.23
N THR A 398 -10.04 -11.43 31.20
CA THR A 398 -9.76 -10.61 32.39
C THR A 398 -10.25 -9.19 32.13
N ASP A 399 -10.65 -8.48 33.18
CA ASP A 399 -10.94 -7.05 33.10
C ASP A 399 -9.73 -6.29 32.61
N ARG A 400 -9.95 -5.54 31.54
CA ARG A 400 -8.91 -4.72 30.89
C ARG A 400 -9.46 -3.33 30.64
N ASN A 401 -8.57 -2.36 30.72
CA ASN A 401 -8.87 -1.00 30.29
C ASN A 401 -9.23 -1.01 28.81
N ILE A 402 -10.23 -0.23 28.44
CA ILE A 402 -10.78 -0.18 27.08
C ILE A 402 -10.68 1.25 26.56
N MET A 403 -10.24 1.37 25.34
CA MET A 403 -10.31 2.58 24.55
C MET A 403 -11.47 2.46 23.56
N LEU A 404 -12.36 3.44 23.55
CA LEU A 404 -13.45 3.58 22.60
C LEU A 404 -13.17 4.78 21.70
N MET A 405 -13.20 4.57 20.40
CA MET A 405 -12.89 5.59 19.40
C MET A 405 -14.05 5.73 18.42
N ALA A 406 -14.28 6.92 17.93
CA ALA A 406 -15.30 7.17 16.91
C ALA A 406 -14.71 7.88 15.69
N SER A 407 -14.85 7.24 14.54
CA SER A 407 -14.49 7.77 13.23
C SER A 407 -15.72 8.03 12.37
N PRO A 408 -15.77 9.11 11.59
CA PRO A 408 -16.83 9.33 10.61
C PRO A 408 -16.84 8.29 9.48
N LYS A 409 -15.74 7.56 9.29
CA LYS A 409 -15.57 6.54 8.24
C LYS A 409 -15.94 5.14 8.75
N THR A 410 -15.43 4.76 9.91
CA THR A 410 -15.55 3.39 10.44
C THR A 410 -16.57 3.25 11.58
N GLY A 411 -17.15 4.35 12.06
CA GLY A 411 -18.05 4.35 13.22
C GLY A 411 -17.28 4.15 14.53
N LEU A 412 -17.80 3.29 15.41
CA LEU A 412 -17.17 2.99 16.70
C LEU A 412 -16.18 1.85 16.60
N THR A 413 -15.00 2.07 17.18
CA THR A 413 -13.95 1.05 17.32
C THR A 413 -13.62 0.86 18.80
N VAL A 414 -13.55 -0.39 19.22
CA VAL A 414 -13.23 -0.80 20.59
C VAL A 414 -11.86 -1.43 20.62
N GLN A 415 -10.93 -0.86 21.38
CA GLN A 415 -9.57 -1.37 21.51
C GLN A 415 -9.21 -1.62 22.98
N PRO A 416 -8.97 -2.88 23.38
CA PRO A 416 -8.45 -3.19 24.72
C PRO A 416 -6.94 -2.97 24.77
N GLY A 417 -6.47 -2.46 25.88
CA GLY A 417 -5.06 -2.13 26.09
C GLY A 417 -4.67 -0.86 25.32
N PHE A 418 -3.38 -0.59 25.17
CA PHE A 418 -2.82 0.57 24.48
C PHE A 418 -3.03 1.94 25.18
N LEU A 419 -3.95 2.05 26.11
CA LEU A 419 -4.26 3.30 26.81
C LEU A 419 -3.01 3.91 27.47
N SER A 420 -2.13 3.06 28.01
CA SER A 420 -0.88 3.51 28.65
C SER A 420 0.09 4.20 27.69
N CYS A 421 -0.10 4.04 26.37
CA CYS A 421 0.76 4.66 25.35
C CYS A 421 0.33 6.07 24.93
N LEU A 422 -0.91 6.49 25.26
CA LEU A 422 -1.49 7.72 24.73
C LEU A 422 -1.41 8.86 25.75
N ASN A 423 -0.58 9.85 25.46
CA ASN A 423 -0.45 11.06 26.27
C ASN A 423 -1.59 12.03 25.96
N ALA A 424 -2.74 11.82 26.58
CA ALA A 424 -3.90 12.67 26.50
C ALA A 424 -4.29 13.18 27.88
N GLU A 425 -4.67 14.46 28.04
CA GLU A 425 -5.02 15.09 29.31
C GLU A 425 -6.10 14.32 30.08
N HIS A 426 -7.08 13.76 29.35
CA HIS A 426 -8.19 12.99 29.93
C HIS A 426 -7.93 11.48 30.02
N ASN A 427 -6.69 11.04 29.82
CA ASN A 427 -6.28 9.64 29.93
C ASN A 427 -5.62 9.35 31.29
N PRO A 428 -6.33 8.75 32.26
CA PRO A 428 -5.76 8.45 33.58
C PRO A 428 -4.79 7.26 33.58
N TYR A 429 -4.67 6.55 32.45
CA TYR A 429 -3.88 5.31 32.31
C TYR A 429 -2.53 5.55 31.63
N PHE A 430 -2.22 6.77 31.24
CA PHE A 430 -0.96 7.07 30.57
C PHE A 430 0.25 6.73 31.44
N SER A 431 1.22 6.04 30.85
CA SER A 431 2.50 5.73 31.47
C SER A 431 3.62 6.03 30.49
N LYS A 432 4.47 7.00 30.84
CA LYS A 432 5.59 7.41 29.99
C LYS A 432 6.53 6.24 29.67
N GLU A 433 6.77 5.34 30.63
CA GLU A 433 7.63 4.17 30.45
C GLU A 433 7.00 3.15 29.49
N ASP A 434 5.70 2.86 29.66
CA ASP A 434 4.98 1.96 28.77
C ASP A 434 4.87 2.55 27.36
N ALA A 435 4.62 3.85 27.24
CA ALA A 435 4.52 4.53 25.97
C ALA A 435 5.84 4.48 25.19
N ALA A 436 6.96 4.70 25.85
CA ALA A 436 8.28 4.58 25.22
C ALA A 436 8.56 3.19 24.65
N LYS A 437 8.07 2.13 25.32
CA LYS A 437 8.29 0.73 24.91
C LYS A 437 7.28 0.24 23.87
N ASN A 438 6.03 0.68 23.96
CA ASN A 438 4.91 0.02 23.29
C ASN A 438 4.24 0.83 22.18
N THR A 439 4.48 2.15 22.04
CA THR A 439 3.83 2.97 21.01
C THR A 439 4.15 2.46 19.61
N LEU A 440 5.42 2.28 19.24
CA LEU A 440 5.80 1.75 17.93
C LEU A 440 5.28 0.33 17.68
N PRO A 441 5.40 -0.65 18.62
CA PRO A 441 4.77 -1.96 18.47
C PRO A 441 3.25 -1.92 18.24
N VAL A 442 2.53 -0.93 18.78
CA VAL A 442 1.09 -0.81 18.53
C VAL A 442 0.80 -0.20 17.17
N ILE A 443 1.55 0.81 16.75
CA ILE A 443 1.46 1.35 15.39
C ILE A 443 1.69 0.21 14.37
N ALA A 444 2.65 -0.66 14.59
CA ALA A 444 2.92 -1.81 13.73
C ALA A 444 1.75 -2.82 13.63
N ARG A 445 0.78 -2.77 14.55
CA ARG A 445 -0.46 -3.56 14.50
C ARG A 445 -1.57 -2.80 13.78
N ALA A 446 -1.39 -2.49 12.52
CA ALA A 446 -2.18 -1.58 11.69
C ALA A 446 -3.73 -1.68 11.76
N ASN A 447 -4.29 -2.75 12.34
CA ASN A 447 -5.74 -2.92 12.44
C ASN A 447 -6.34 -2.48 13.81
N ALA A 448 -5.49 -2.01 14.72
CA ALA A 448 -5.90 -1.69 16.10
C ALA A 448 -6.66 -0.36 16.21
N ILE A 449 -6.34 0.60 15.35
CA ILE A 449 -6.88 1.97 15.37
C ILE A 449 -7.27 2.36 13.94
N PRO A 450 -8.41 3.04 13.70
CA PRO A 450 -8.73 3.60 12.37
C PRO A 450 -7.68 4.61 11.92
N TYR A 451 -7.39 4.66 10.60
CA TYR A 451 -6.34 5.53 10.05
C TYR A 451 -6.54 7.01 10.38
N ASP A 452 -7.76 7.53 10.22
CA ASP A 452 -8.10 8.91 10.55
C ASP A 452 -7.91 9.21 12.04
N ILE A 453 -8.20 8.25 12.92
CA ILE A 453 -8.00 8.39 14.36
C ILE A 453 -6.52 8.41 14.73
N ILE A 454 -5.69 7.53 14.16
CA ILE A 454 -4.24 7.56 14.45
C ILE A 454 -3.59 8.84 13.93
N CYS A 455 -4.06 9.40 12.80
CA CYS A 455 -3.62 10.71 12.33
C CYS A 455 -4.00 11.83 13.30
N HIS A 456 -5.22 11.86 13.82
CA HIS A 456 -5.62 12.81 14.87
C HIS A 456 -4.79 12.66 16.15
N MET A 457 -4.52 11.42 16.59
CA MET A 457 -3.63 11.20 17.75
C MET A 457 -2.21 11.70 17.52
N LEU A 458 -1.73 11.63 16.28
CA LEU A 458 -0.43 12.17 15.88
C LEU A 458 -0.44 13.70 15.94
N ASP A 459 -1.43 14.33 15.33
CA ASP A 459 -1.59 15.79 15.29
C ASP A 459 -1.75 16.41 16.70
N ASP A 460 -2.46 15.70 17.57
CA ASP A 460 -2.66 16.10 18.99
C ASP A 460 -1.45 15.77 19.90
N GLY A 461 -0.38 15.17 19.34
CA GLY A 461 0.83 14.83 20.11
C GLY A 461 0.65 13.70 21.12
N MET A 462 -0.42 12.89 21.01
CA MET A 462 -0.68 11.79 21.95
C MET A 462 0.36 10.67 21.88
N LEU A 463 1.13 10.60 20.78
CA LEU A 463 2.18 9.59 20.53
C LEU A 463 3.58 10.08 20.92
N SER A 464 3.67 11.10 21.78
CA SER A 464 4.89 11.85 22.14
C SER A 464 6.02 11.04 22.77
N GLU A 465 5.78 9.82 23.20
CA GLU A 465 6.80 8.96 23.82
C GLU A 465 7.30 7.83 22.92
N ALA A 466 6.84 7.75 21.66
CA ALA A 466 7.32 6.72 20.71
C ALA A 466 8.85 6.74 20.61
N THR A 467 9.46 5.56 20.77
CA THR A 467 10.92 5.42 20.84
C THR A 467 11.35 4.12 20.15
N PHE A 468 12.38 4.17 19.31
CA PHE A 468 13.00 2.96 18.76
C PHE A 468 13.73 2.18 19.85
N SER A 469 13.66 0.85 19.76
CA SER A 469 14.44 -0.05 20.62
C SER A 469 15.79 -0.41 19.96
N GLY A 470 16.78 -0.81 20.77
CA GLY A 470 17.98 -1.49 20.27
C GLY A 470 19.24 -0.64 20.11
N SER A 471 19.30 0.56 20.66
CA SER A 471 20.54 1.30 20.87
C SER A 471 20.59 1.90 22.27
N ASP A 472 21.79 2.20 22.77
CA ASP A 472 22.03 2.73 24.12
C ASP A 472 21.64 4.21 24.26
N ASN A 473 21.36 4.93 23.15
CA ASN A 473 20.97 6.32 23.17
C ASN A 473 19.44 6.51 23.08
N ALA A 474 18.78 6.45 24.22
CA ALA A 474 17.32 6.59 24.31
C ALA A 474 16.81 7.96 23.80
N VAL A 475 17.60 9.03 23.93
CA VAL A 475 17.22 10.38 23.50
C VAL A 475 17.19 10.47 21.98
N GLU A 476 18.25 9.98 21.31
CA GLU A 476 18.32 9.94 19.85
C GLU A 476 17.26 9.02 19.26
N ASN A 477 17.05 7.86 19.84
CA ASN A 477 16.04 6.91 19.41
C ASN A 477 14.61 7.45 19.53
N LYS A 478 14.34 8.22 20.59
CA LYS A 478 13.06 8.91 20.74
C LYS A 478 12.93 10.01 19.69
N LYS A 479 13.94 10.84 19.52
CA LYS A 479 13.94 11.91 18.50
C LYS A 479 13.74 11.33 17.11
N LEU A 480 14.48 10.28 16.75
CA LEU A 480 14.36 9.61 15.46
C LEU A 480 12.95 9.09 15.20
N ALA A 481 12.31 8.48 16.22
CA ALA A 481 10.94 8.01 16.10
C ALA A 481 9.96 9.17 15.93
N GLN A 482 10.04 10.20 16.78
CA GLN A 482 9.15 11.37 16.75
C GLN A 482 9.23 12.13 15.42
N ASP A 483 10.44 12.36 14.93
CA ASP A 483 10.68 13.08 13.68
C ASP A 483 10.20 12.32 12.43
N ASN A 484 9.85 11.05 12.56
CA ASN A 484 9.40 10.18 11.45
C ASN A 484 8.06 9.50 11.71
N LEU A 485 7.32 9.89 12.76
CA LEU A 485 6.00 9.30 13.06
C LEU A 485 5.01 9.38 11.90
N PRO A 486 4.88 10.51 11.15
CA PRO A 486 3.99 10.58 10.01
C PRO A 486 4.28 9.49 8.97
N PHE A 487 5.54 9.33 8.59
CA PHE A 487 5.98 8.27 7.67
C PHE A 487 5.70 6.87 8.24
N ILE A 488 6.01 6.64 9.51
CA ILE A 488 5.79 5.34 10.17
C ILE A 488 4.28 5.00 10.19
N VAL A 489 3.43 5.96 10.49
CA VAL A 489 1.97 5.75 10.45
C VAL A 489 1.52 5.40 9.04
N ASP A 490 1.90 6.16 8.02
CA ASP A 490 1.54 5.87 6.63
C ASP A 490 2.05 4.50 6.19
N TYR A 491 3.28 4.13 6.55
CA TYR A 491 3.91 2.86 6.23
C TYR A 491 3.10 1.66 6.76
N TYR A 492 2.61 1.72 7.99
CA TYR A 492 1.87 0.60 8.61
C TYR A 492 0.38 0.64 8.34
N TYR A 493 -0.19 1.82 8.10
CA TYR A 493 -1.63 1.99 7.89
C TYR A 493 -2.04 2.14 6.43
N HIS A 494 -1.12 1.94 5.48
CA HIS A 494 -1.40 2.10 4.05
C HIS A 494 -2.66 1.36 3.60
N ASN A 495 -2.88 0.12 4.04
CA ASN A 495 -4.06 -0.68 3.70
C ASN A 495 -5.36 -0.20 4.36
N ASN A 496 -5.29 0.67 5.37
CA ASN A 496 -6.45 1.21 6.09
C ASN A 496 -6.79 2.64 5.67
N ARG A 497 -6.02 3.25 4.77
CA ARG A 497 -6.18 4.66 4.36
C ARG A 497 -7.50 4.95 3.66
N THR A 498 -8.08 3.97 3.00
CA THR A 498 -9.37 4.07 2.28
C THR A 498 -10.56 3.53 3.06
N LYS A 499 -10.34 2.92 4.19
CA LYS A 499 -11.40 2.39 5.06
C LYS A 499 -12.00 3.47 5.91
#